data_d11f9a995a2d16df9bb1be1d06889814
#
_entry.id   d11f9a995a2d16df9bb1be1d06889814
#
_cell.length_a   1.000
_cell.length_b   1.000
_cell.length_c   1.000
_cell.angle_alpha   90.00
_cell.angle_beta   90.00
_cell.angle_gamma   90.00
#
_symmetry.space_group_name_H-M   'P 1'
#
loop_
_entity.id
_entity.type
_entity.pdbx_description
1 polymer ?
#
loop_
_entity_poly.entity_id
_entity_poly.type
_entity_poly.pdbx_seq_one_letter_code
_entity_poly.pdbx_strand_id
1 'polypeptide(L)'
;MTPENVHLPESNLRELGGYQTTAGQTIKKGLLYRCGHMSELTPEQKDIYRNLKLQTIIDLRRQDEVEERPTPQFAEETNQHISVSDPDNAFAEAAARAHEPDAARIILGEAVRYYTEIITHNIHRYIPVMEYIFNPDNLPLLFHCTAGKDRTGFVAAATLKFLDVPDETVMQDYLLTNDLLQERANERVIVWRERLAAERGISEDDVDPESLKALKTLMLTHRDMIQATFTAVADNYGTWHDLRREALHISDNQLEAFKSHVLTEK
;
A
#
# COMPACT_ATOMS: atom_id res chain seq x y z
N MET A 1 -13.01 -9.64 21.49
CA MET A 1 -13.66 -8.47 20.88
C MET A 1 -12.67 -7.89 19.91
N THR A 2 -12.90 -7.98 18.62
CA THR A 2 -12.13 -7.23 17.62
C THR A 2 -12.44 -5.74 17.83
N PRO A 3 -11.44 -4.85 17.91
CA PRO A 3 -11.70 -3.43 18.05
C PRO A 3 -12.57 -2.94 16.89
N GLU A 4 -13.66 -2.23 17.18
CA GLU A 4 -14.41 -1.54 16.14
C GLU A 4 -13.46 -0.51 15.48
N ASN A 5 -13.19 -0.72 14.19
CA ASN A 5 -12.32 0.09 13.34
C ASN A 5 -10.87 0.23 13.87
N VAL A 6 -10.03 -0.78 13.57
CA VAL A 6 -8.58 -0.67 13.81
C VAL A 6 -8.00 0.37 12.85
N HIS A 7 -7.69 1.53 13.42
CA HIS A 7 -7.04 2.64 12.72
C HIS A 7 -5.86 3.12 13.55
N LEU A 8 -4.66 3.12 12.94
CA LEU A 8 -3.47 3.73 13.51
C LEU A 8 -2.81 4.60 12.44
N PRO A 9 -3.11 5.92 12.44
CA PRO A 9 -2.63 6.84 11.40
C PRO A 9 -1.12 6.84 11.23
N GLU A 10 -0.36 6.80 12.33
CA GLU A 10 1.11 6.87 12.33
C GLU A 10 1.75 5.76 11.48
N SER A 11 1.13 4.59 11.41
CA SER A 11 1.59 3.47 10.59
C SER A 11 0.70 3.18 9.38
N ASN A 12 -0.28 4.05 9.06
CA ASN A 12 -1.24 3.81 7.99
C ASN A 12 -1.98 2.46 8.12
N LEU A 13 -2.14 1.98 9.38
CA LEU A 13 -2.80 0.70 9.68
C LEU A 13 -4.30 0.81 9.50
N ARG A 14 -4.88 -0.12 8.75
CA ARG A 14 -6.32 -0.35 8.65
C ARG A 14 -6.67 -1.75 8.19
N GLU A 15 -7.91 -2.16 8.43
CA GLU A 15 -8.45 -3.40 7.89
C GLU A 15 -9.13 -3.20 6.53
N LEU A 16 -9.23 -4.27 5.74
CA LEU A 16 -10.02 -4.32 4.51
C LEU A 16 -11.41 -4.91 4.72
N GLY A 17 -11.77 -5.21 5.96
CA GLY A 17 -13.10 -5.64 6.35
C GLY A 17 -14.13 -4.52 6.32
N GLY A 18 -15.40 -4.86 6.03
CA GLY A 18 -16.52 -3.93 5.99
C GLY A 18 -16.88 -3.42 4.60
N TYR A 19 -16.01 -3.58 3.59
CA TYR A 19 -16.36 -3.21 2.21
C TYR A 19 -17.37 -4.18 1.61
N GLN A 20 -18.32 -3.64 0.84
CA GLN A 20 -19.33 -4.42 0.13
C GLN A 20 -18.87 -4.77 -1.29
N THR A 21 -19.17 -6.00 -1.69
CA THR A 21 -19.03 -6.47 -3.06
C THR A 21 -20.18 -6.00 -3.93
N THR A 22 -20.04 -6.06 -5.25
CA THR A 22 -21.13 -5.78 -6.20
C THR A 22 -22.33 -6.71 -6.04
N ALA A 23 -22.12 -7.90 -5.46
CA ALA A 23 -23.17 -8.88 -5.15
C ALA A 23 -23.85 -8.63 -3.79
N GLY A 24 -23.48 -7.58 -3.05
CA GLY A 24 -24.06 -7.19 -1.77
C GLY A 24 -23.53 -7.95 -0.55
N GLN A 25 -22.54 -8.83 -0.72
CA GLN A 25 -21.83 -9.46 0.40
C GLN A 25 -20.85 -8.46 1.02
N THR A 26 -20.48 -8.66 2.27
CA THR A 26 -19.52 -7.79 2.96
C THR A 26 -18.26 -8.58 3.30
N ILE A 27 -17.08 -7.96 3.14
CA ILE A 27 -15.83 -8.55 3.62
C ILE A 27 -15.87 -8.57 5.15
N LYS A 28 -15.69 -9.76 5.74
CA LYS A 28 -15.66 -9.92 7.20
C LYS A 28 -14.53 -9.11 7.81
N LYS A 29 -14.80 -8.50 8.96
CA LYS A 29 -13.78 -7.80 9.75
C LYS A 29 -12.83 -8.78 10.44
N GLY A 30 -11.64 -8.30 10.78
CA GLY A 30 -10.68 -9.07 11.55
C GLY A 30 -9.82 -10.05 10.76
N LEU A 31 -9.83 -10.02 9.43
CA LEU A 31 -9.14 -11.01 8.60
C LEU A 31 -8.01 -10.45 7.75
N LEU A 32 -8.17 -9.26 7.18
CA LEU A 32 -7.21 -8.66 6.24
C LEU A 32 -6.84 -7.26 6.68
N TYR A 33 -5.54 -7.03 6.83
CA TYR A 33 -5.01 -5.75 7.29
C TYR A 33 -3.90 -5.26 6.37
N ARG A 34 -3.73 -3.92 6.32
CA ARG A 34 -2.63 -3.27 5.62
C ARG A 34 -2.03 -2.17 6.49
N CYS A 35 -0.71 -1.93 6.36
CA CYS A 35 -0.04 -0.82 7.03
C CYS A 35 1.26 -0.39 6.33
N GLY A 36 1.94 0.60 6.90
CA GLY A 36 3.35 0.93 6.66
C GLY A 36 4.28 0.14 7.57
N HIS A 37 5.57 0.54 7.63
CA HIS A 37 6.54 -0.12 8.51
C HIS A 37 6.17 0.06 10.00
N MET A 38 6.57 -0.92 10.81
CA MET A 38 6.20 -1.05 12.21
C MET A 38 7.40 -0.98 13.17
N SER A 39 8.57 -0.54 12.68
CA SER A 39 9.82 -0.56 13.44
C SER A 39 9.89 0.48 14.57
N GLU A 40 9.07 1.53 14.50
CA GLU A 40 9.11 2.69 15.41
C GLU A 40 7.87 2.79 16.31
N LEU A 41 7.14 1.69 16.50
CA LEU A 41 5.92 1.66 17.31
C LEU A 41 6.22 1.78 18.80
N THR A 42 5.40 2.59 19.50
CA THR A 42 5.40 2.63 20.97
C THR A 42 4.91 1.29 21.57
N PRO A 43 5.13 1.03 22.86
CA PRO A 43 4.60 -0.17 23.51
C PRO A 43 3.06 -0.29 23.35
N GLU A 44 2.33 0.82 23.51
CA GLU A 44 0.87 0.88 23.40
C GLU A 44 0.43 0.57 21.96
N GLN A 45 1.14 1.09 20.96
CA GLN A 45 0.88 0.79 19.55
C GLN A 45 1.16 -0.68 19.22
N LYS A 46 2.23 -1.27 19.80
CA LYS A 46 2.52 -2.71 19.65
C LYS A 46 1.40 -3.59 20.22
N ASP A 47 0.74 -3.15 21.30
CA ASP A 47 -0.41 -3.87 21.87
C ASP A 47 -1.61 -3.89 20.91
N ILE A 48 -1.80 -2.83 20.10
CA ILE A 48 -2.81 -2.85 19.04
C ILE A 48 -2.53 -4.01 18.08
N TYR A 49 -1.29 -4.14 17.57
CA TYR A 49 -0.92 -5.23 16.66
C TYR A 49 -1.04 -6.61 17.31
N ARG A 50 -0.65 -6.79 18.58
CA ARG A 50 -0.84 -8.06 19.30
C ARG A 50 -2.31 -8.48 19.37
N ASN A 51 -3.21 -7.49 19.54
CA ASN A 51 -4.65 -7.73 19.63
C ASN A 51 -5.29 -8.09 18.29
N LEU A 52 -4.61 -7.88 17.14
CA LEU A 52 -5.07 -8.35 15.83
C LEU A 52 -5.00 -9.88 15.70
N LYS A 53 -4.20 -10.54 16.53
CA LYS A 53 -4.00 -12.02 16.52
C LYS A 53 -3.64 -12.53 15.13
N LEU A 54 -2.71 -11.85 14.49
CA LEU A 54 -2.28 -12.18 13.14
C LEU A 54 -1.72 -13.62 13.08
N GLN A 55 -2.03 -14.33 12.01
CA GLN A 55 -1.38 -15.57 11.65
C GLN A 55 -0.15 -15.31 10.78
N THR A 56 -0.25 -14.31 9.89
CA THR A 56 0.81 -14.00 8.92
C THR A 56 1.01 -12.50 8.77
N ILE A 57 2.27 -12.08 8.68
CA ILE A 57 2.67 -10.75 8.24
C ILE A 57 3.51 -10.90 6.98
N ILE A 58 3.16 -10.16 5.91
CA ILE A 58 3.91 -10.12 4.66
C ILE A 58 4.60 -8.76 4.54
N ASP A 59 5.94 -8.79 4.49
CA ASP A 59 6.78 -7.62 4.25
C ASP A 59 7.15 -7.53 2.76
N LEU A 60 6.66 -6.49 2.09
CA LEU A 60 6.82 -6.27 0.64
C LEU A 60 8.07 -5.46 0.29
N ARG A 61 8.88 -5.06 1.28
CA ARG A 61 10.00 -4.15 1.13
C ARG A 61 11.20 -4.81 0.46
N ARG A 62 12.12 -3.97 -0.02
CA ARG A 62 13.44 -4.43 -0.44
C ARG A 62 14.24 -4.95 0.75
N GLN A 63 15.24 -5.77 0.47
CA GLN A 63 16.12 -6.34 1.48
C GLN A 63 16.83 -5.25 2.33
N ASP A 64 17.33 -4.19 1.69
CA ASP A 64 17.99 -3.07 2.36
C ASP A 64 17.06 -2.31 3.32
N GLU A 65 15.79 -2.11 2.94
CA GLU A 65 14.77 -1.49 3.80
C GLU A 65 14.45 -2.36 5.04
N VAL A 66 14.47 -3.69 4.88
CA VAL A 66 14.22 -4.64 5.97
C VAL A 66 15.41 -4.71 6.93
N GLU A 67 16.64 -4.70 6.42
CA GLU A 67 17.87 -4.70 7.22
C GLU A 67 18.00 -3.41 8.05
N GLU A 68 17.67 -2.26 7.46
CA GLU A 68 17.67 -0.97 8.18
C GLU A 68 16.60 -0.92 9.28
N ARG A 69 15.40 -1.45 9.00
CA ARG A 69 14.23 -1.37 9.90
C ARG A 69 13.47 -2.68 9.91
N PRO A 70 13.92 -3.69 10.66
CA PRO A 70 13.28 -5.00 10.69
C PRO A 70 11.81 -4.95 11.11
N THR A 71 10.99 -5.82 10.50
CA THR A 71 9.61 -6.03 10.94
C THR A 71 9.60 -6.67 12.32
N PRO A 72 8.96 -6.06 13.33
CA PRO A 72 8.92 -6.63 14.67
C PRO A 72 8.07 -7.90 14.72
N GLN A 73 8.38 -8.76 15.67
CA GLN A 73 7.54 -9.88 16.08
C GLN A 73 6.58 -9.41 17.18
N PHE A 74 5.29 -9.68 17.05
CA PHE A 74 4.27 -9.28 18.02
C PHE A 74 3.83 -10.45 18.92
N ALA A 75 3.68 -11.65 18.35
CA ALA A 75 3.29 -12.89 19.03
C ALA A 75 3.91 -14.11 18.31
N GLU A 76 3.11 -15.07 17.88
CA GLU A 76 3.55 -16.30 17.20
C GLU A 76 3.28 -16.28 15.69
N GLU A 77 2.95 -15.11 15.13
CA GLU A 77 2.72 -14.94 13.69
C GLU A 77 3.96 -15.28 12.86
N THR A 78 3.72 -15.75 11.65
CA THR A 78 4.77 -16.00 10.67
C THR A 78 5.08 -14.73 9.90
N ASN A 79 6.33 -14.25 9.98
CA ASN A 79 6.80 -13.14 9.17
C ASN A 79 7.36 -13.65 7.84
N GLN A 80 6.76 -13.25 6.71
CA GLN A 80 7.17 -13.57 5.35
C GLN A 80 7.76 -12.32 4.69
N HIS A 81 9.02 -12.39 4.26
CA HIS A 81 9.62 -11.34 3.44
C HIS A 81 9.48 -11.72 1.96
N ILE A 82 8.68 -10.96 1.23
CA ILE A 82 8.41 -11.15 -0.21
C ILE A 82 8.59 -9.81 -0.90
N SER A 83 9.81 -9.50 -1.34
CA SER A 83 10.10 -8.25 -2.03
C SER A 83 9.43 -8.20 -3.39
N VAL A 84 8.59 -7.18 -3.59
CA VAL A 84 7.92 -6.90 -4.88
C VAL A 84 8.53 -5.70 -5.60
N SER A 85 9.61 -5.12 -5.04
CA SER A 85 10.24 -3.92 -5.59
C SER A 85 11.10 -4.26 -6.80
N ASP A 86 11.09 -3.35 -7.78
CA ASP A 86 12.07 -3.34 -8.85
C ASP A 86 13.42 -2.86 -8.28
N PRO A 87 14.56 -3.50 -8.62
CA PRO A 87 15.88 -3.00 -8.28
C PRO A 87 16.15 -1.59 -8.82
N ASP A 88 15.61 -1.27 -10.00
CA ASP A 88 15.69 0.06 -10.62
C ASP A 88 14.64 0.98 -9.99
N ASN A 89 15.04 1.66 -8.90
CA ASN A 89 14.15 2.48 -8.10
C ASN A 89 13.92 3.87 -8.72
N ALA A 90 13.05 3.97 -9.72
CA ALA A 90 12.65 5.24 -10.35
C ALA A 90 12.11 6.29 -9.35
N PHE A 91 11.55 5.85 -8.23
CA PHE A 91 11.08 6.74 -7.16
C PHE A 91 12.23 7.46 -6.44
N ALA A 92 13.37 6.79 -6.21
CA ALA A 92 14.53 7.44 -5.59
C ALA A 92 15.14 8.48 -6.54
N GLU A 93 15.19 8.20 -7.83
CA GLU A 93 15.65 9.15 -8.86
C GLU A 93 14.69 10.36 -8.95
N ALA A 94 13.38 10.12 -8.96
CA ALA A 94 12.39 11.19 -8.95
C ALA A 94 12.48 12.07 -7.68
N ALA A 95 12.70 11.47 -6.51
CA ALA A 95 12.92 12.20 -5.26
C ALA A 95 14.17 13.09 -5.30
N ALA A 96 15.26 12.62 -5.91
CA ALA A 96 16.47 13.42 -6.08
C ALA A 96 16.26 14.67 -6.96
N ARG A 97 15.23 14.64 -7.82
CA ARG A 97 14.86 15.74 -8.73
C ARG A 97 13.82 16.70 -8.14
N ALA A 98 13.46 16.57 -6.86
CA ALA A 98 12.44 17.40 -6.19
C ALA A 98 12.77 18.93 -6.19
N HIS A 99 13.99 19.31 -6.56
CA HIS A 99 14.45 20.69 -6.66
C HIS A 99 14.35 21.28 -8.08
N GLU A 100 13.98 20.47 -9.07
CA GLU A 100 13.86 20.91 -10.47
C GLU A 100 12.55 21.67 -10.72
N PRO A 101 12.50 22.56 -11.72
CA PRO A 101 11.25 23.13 -12.17
C PRO A 101 10.24 22.03 -12.54
N ASP A 102 8.97 22.24 -12.23
CA ASP A 102 7.90 21.24 -12.46
C ASP A 102 8.07 19.89 -11.74
N ALA A 103 8.91 19.80 -10.70
CA ALA A 103 9.23 18.56 -10.01
C ALA A 103 7.97 17.78 -9.56
N ALA A 104 6.95 18.46 -9.04
CA ALA A 104 5.71 17.80 -8.62
C ALA A 104 5.01 17.08 -9.79
N ARG A 105 4.99 17.69 -10.98
CA ARG A 105 4.41 17.08 -12.20
C ARG A 105 5.25 15.91 -12.70
N ILE A 106 6.58 16.04 -12.66
CA ILE A 106 7.51 14.97 -13.06
C ILE A 106 7.34 13.77 -12.12
N ILE A 107 7.35 14.00 -10.79
CA ILE A 107 7.18 12.96 -9.78
C ILE A 107 5.83 12.25 -9.92
N LEU A 108 4.75 12.97 -10.16
CA LEU A 108 3.45 12.37 -10.40
C LEU A 108 3.46 11.52 -11.68
N GLY A 109 4.08 12.00 -12.76
CA GLY A 109 4.23 11.26 -14.01
C GLY A 109 5.01 9.95 -13.82
N GLU A 110 6.12 9.98 -13.09
CA GLU A 110 6.90 8.77 -12.76
C GLU A 110 6.11 7.81 -11.87
N ALA A 111 5.34 8.34 -10.91
CA ALA A 111 4.46 7.51 -10.09
C ALA A 111 3.38 6.82 -10.94
N VAL A 112 2.71 7.54 -11.83
CA VAL A 112 1.71 6.97 -12.77
C VAL A 112 2.36 5.88 -13.64
N ARG A 113 3.57 6.13 -14.17
CA ARG A 113 4.34 5.14 -14.92
C ARG A 113 4.62 3.89 -14.08
N TYR A 114 5.10 4.06 -12.86
CA TYR A 114 5.36 2.94 -11.95
C TYR A 114 4.12 2.05 -11.73
N TYR A 115 2.95 2.64 -11.53
CA TYR A 115 1.69 1.88 -11.37
C TYR A 115 1.26 1.16 -12.65
N THR A 116 1.55 1.71 -13.83
CA THR A 116 1.37 1.02 -15.11
C THR A 116 2.34 -0.16 -15.23
N GLU A 117 3.61 0.04 -14.88
CA GLU A 117 4.66 -0.97 -14.97
C GLU A 117 4.47 -2.15 -14.01
N ILE A 118 3.77 -1.97 -12.88
CA ILE A 118 3.35 -3.10 -12.05
C ILE A 118 2.62 -4.13 -12.89
N ILE A 119 1.70 -3.70 -13.76
CA ILE A 119 0.88 -4.60 -14.57
C ILE A 119 1.64 -5.10 -15.80
N THR A 120 2.32 -4.20 -16.50
CA THR A 120 2.91 -4.51 -17.81
C THR A 120 4.24 -5.26 -17.73
N HIS A 121 5.00 -5.09 -16.64
CA HIS A 121 6.35 -5.66 -16.51
C HIS A 121 6.59 -6.42 -15.20
N ASN A 122 5.99 -5.98 -14.10
CA ASN A 122 6.38 -6.42 -12.76
C ASN A 122 5.33 -7.29 -12.05
N ILE A 123 4.21 -7.62 -12.70
CA ILE A 123 3.10 -8.36 -12.07
C ILE A 123 3.53 -9.72 -11.53
N HIS A 124 4.51 -10.38 -12.16
CA HIS A 124 5.05 -11.66 -11.73
C HIS A 124 5.66 -11.63 -10.32
N ARG A 125 6.14 -10.47 -9.84
CA ARG A 125 6.69 -10.28 -8.48
C ARG A 125 5.62 -10.40 -7.40
N TYR A 126 4.35 -10.22 -7.77
CA TYR A 126 3.21 -10.28 -6.85
C TYR A 126 2.58 -11.68 -6.75
N ILE A 127 3.00 -12.64 -7.59
CA ILE A 127 2.49 -14.02 -7.55
C ILE A 127 2.59 -14.61 -6.13
N PRO A 128 3.78 -14.68 -5.48
CA PRO A 128 3.89 -15.29 -4.17
C PRO A 128 3.10 -14.52 -3.08
N VAL A 129 2.97 -13.20 -3.20
CA VAL A 129 2.15 -12.40 -2.27
C VAL A 129 0.68 -12.81 -2.36
N MET A 130 0.16 -12.92 -3.58
CA MET A 130 -1.25 -13.29 -3.81
C MET A 130 -1.52 -14.75 -3.43
N GLU A 131 -0.57 -15.67 -3.62
CA GLU A 131 -0.68 -17.04 -3.14
C GLU A 131 -0.85 -17.10 -1.61
N TYR A 132 -0.10 -16.29 -0.86
CA TYR A 132 -0.26 -16.17 0.60
C TYR A 132 -1.61 -15.60 0.99
N ILE A 133 -2.06 -14.51 0.34
CA ILE A 133 -3.32 -13.83 0.65
C ILE A 133 -4.52 -14.75 0.36
N PHE A 134 -4.49 -15.47 -0.78
CA PHE A 134 -5.60 -16.33 -1.21
C PHE A 134 -5.59 -17.74 -0.61
N ASN A 135 -4.73 -17.99 0.39
CA ASN A 135 -4.78 -19.17 1.24
C ASN A 135 -5.47 -18.82 2.56
N PRO A 136 -6.71 -19.33 2.84
CA PRO A 136 -7.43 -19.04 4.07
C PRO A 136 -6.69 -19.42 5.37
N ASP A 137 -5.78 -20.39 5.32
CA ASP A 137 -5.00 -20.85 6.48
C ASP A 137 -4.00 -19.79 6.99
N ASN A 138 -3.73 -18.75 6.19
CA ASN A 138 -2.84 -17.66 6.56
C ASN A 138 -3.54 -16.49 7.27
N LEU A 139 -4.87 -16.56 7.43
CA LEU A 139 -5.67 -15.49 8.03
C LEU A 139 -5.79 -15.64 9.55
N PRO A 140 -5.86 -14.53 10.31
CA PRO A 140 -5.78 -13.14 9.91
C PRO A 140 -4.39 -12.74 9.40
N LEU A 141 -4.37 -11.97 8.29
CA LEU A 141 -3.15 -11.62 7.58
C LEU A 141 -2.99 -10.08 7.48
N LEU A 142 -1.75 -9.62 7.66
CA LEU A 142 -1.35 -8.23 7.43
C LEU A 142 -0.26 -8.19 6.37
N PHE A 143 -0.36 -7.25 5.43
CA PHE A 143 0.71 -6.96 4.48
C PHE A 143 1.12 -5.50 4.54
N HIS A 144 2.43 -5.24 4.38
CA HIS A 144 2.97 -3.90 4.52
C HIS A 144 4.16 -3.63 3.59
N CYS A 145 4.46 -2.35 3.43
CA CYS A 145 5.73 -1.87 2.87
C CYS A 145 6.29 -0.76 3.77
N THR A 146 6.99 0.24 3.24
CA THR A 146 7.55 1.34 4.05
C THR A 146 6.48 2.34 4.47
N ALA A 147 5.74 2.94 3.53
CA ALA A 147 4.67 3.90 3.83
C ALA A 147 3.27 3.26 3.91
N GLY A 148 3.12 1.98 3.54
CA GLY A 148 1.82 1.36 3.37
C GLY A 148 1.00 1.95 2.21
N LYS A 149 1.66 2.62 1.28
CA LYS A 149 1.07 3.45 0.23
C LYS A 149 1.04 2.73 -1.13
N ASP A 150 2.20 2.58 -1.79
CA ASP A 150 2.29 2.16 -3.18
C ASP A 150 2.21 0.63 -3.35
N ARG A 151 3.24 -0.12 -2.94
CA ARG A 151 3.27 -1.60 -2.99
C ARG A 151 2.08 -2.21 -2.26
N THR A 152 1.83 -1.76 -1.05
CA THR A 152 0.69 -2.14 -0.21
C THR A 152 -0.64 -1.69 -0.84
N GLY A 153 -0.68 -0.51 -1.45
CA GLY A 153 -1.87 0.03 -2.12
C GLY A 153 -2.30 -0.83 -3.31
N PHE A 154 -1.35 -1.27 -4.12
CA PHE A 154 -1.62 -2.18 -5.22
C PHE A 154 -2.15 -3.55 -4.73
N VAL A 155 -1.49 -4.15 -3.73
CA VAL A 155 -1.93 -5.43 -3.15
C VAL A 155 -3.35 -5.34 -2.59
N ALA A 156 -3.67 -4.26 -1.87
CA ALA A 156 -5.02 -4.02 -1.36
C ALA A 156 -6.03 -3.86 -2.49
N ALA A 157 -5.73 -3.03 -3.50
CA ALA A 157 -6.61 -2.80 -4.64
C ALA A 157 -6.89 -4.11 -5.41
N ALA A 158 -5.85 -4.90 -5.71
CA ALA A 158 -6.01 -6.19 -6.38
C ALA A 158 -6.85 -7.16 -5.56
N THR A 159 -6.61 -7.28 -4.24
CA THR A 159 -7.39 -8.12 -3.34
C THR A 159 -8.86 -7.72 -3.33
N LEU A 160 -9.17 -6.43 -3.19
CA LEU A 160 -10.53 -5.91 -3.21
C LEU A 160 -11.21 -6.13 -4.57
N LYS A 161 -10.48 -5.96 -5.68
CA LYS A 161 -11.00 -6.20 -7.04
C LYS A 161 -11.32 -7.68 -7.29
N PHE A 162 -10.49 -8.61 -6.79
CA PHE A 162 -10.76 -10.05 -6.88
C PHE A 162 -11.94 -10.49 -6.00
N LEU A 163 -12.27 -9.70 -4.96
CA LEU A 163 -13.48 -9.86 -4.16
C LEU A 163 -14.70 -9.09 -4.73
N ASP A 164 -14.62 -8.58 -5.94
CA ASP A 164 -15.68 -7.85 -6.65
C ASP A 164 -16.14 -6.56 -5.93
N VAL A 165 -15.24 -5.88 -5.21
CA VAL A 165 -15.52 -4.56 -4.65
C VAL A 165 -15.57 -3.52 -5.77
N PRO A 166 -16.54 -2.58 -5.78
CA PRO A 166 -16.66 -1.55 -6.80
C PRO A 166 -15.41 -0.66 -6.90
N ASP A 167 -15.06 -0.22 -8.13
CA ASP A 167 -13.88 0.58 -8.42
C ASP A 167 -13.78 1.85 -7.55
N GLU A 168 -14.89 2.56 -7.37
CA GLU A 168 -14.91 3.77 -6.56
C GLU A 168 -14.60 3.49 -5.09
N THR A 169 -15.07 2.36 -4.53
CA THR A 169 -14.75 1.95 -3.16
C THR A 169 -13.27 1.59 -3.01
N VAL A 170 -12.69 0.90 -3.99
CA VAL A 170 -11.25 0.60 -4.02
C VAL A 170 -10.43 1.88 -4.11
N MET A 171 -10.87 2.83 -4.94
CA MET A 171 -10.26 4.16 -5.06
C MET A 171 -10.30 4.92 -3.74
N GLN A 172 -11.44 4.88 -3.03
CA GLN A 172 -11.60 5.52 -1.72
C GLN A 172 -10.68 4.92 -0.66
N ASP A 173 -10.57 3.57 -0.58
CA ASP A 173 -9.58 2.93 0.31
C ASP A 173 -8.16 3.40 -0.01
N TYR A 174 -7.79 3.45 -1.28
CA TYR A 174 -6.47 3.89 -1.68
C TYR A 174 -6.19 5.34 -1.24
N LEU A 175 -7.13 6.25 -1.48
CA LEU A 175 -7.00 7.67 -1.15
C LEU A 175 -7.11 7.96 0.36
N LEU A 176 -7.71 7.07 1.16
CA LEU A 176 -7.74 7.17 2.63
C LEU A 176 -6.33 7.25 3.23
N THR A 177 -5.30 6.77 2.53
CA THR A 177 -3.90 6.97 2.88
C THR A 177 -3.55 8.43 3.09
N ASN A 178 -4.15 9.36 2.33
CA ASN A 178 -3.90 10.79 2.46
C ASN A 178 -4.39 11.33 3.80
N ASP A 179 -5.59 10.92 4.22
CA ASP A 179 -6.15 11.36 5.51
C ASP A 179 -5.28 10.84 6.68
N LEU A 180 -4.80 9.60 6.58
CA LEU A 180 -3.98 8.97 7.61
C LEU A 180 -2.55 9.53 7.66
N LEU A 181 -1.97 9.90 6.54
CA LEU A 181 -0.57 10.37 6.45
C LEU A 181 -0.44 11.90 6.35
N GLN A 182 -1.55 12.65 6.33
CA GLN A 182 -1.53 14.12 6.10
C GLN A 182 -0.71 14.86 7.16
N GLU A 183 -0.86 14.52 8.44
CA GLU A 183 -0.14 15.16 9.52
C GLU A 183 1.37 14.88 9.39
N ARG A 184 1.75 13.63 9.21
CA ARG A 184 3.15 13.23 8.98
C ARG A 184 3.74 13.88 7.74
N ALA A 185 2.95 14.02 6.66
CA ALA A 185 3.40 14.71 5.45
C ALA A 185 3.67 16.19 5.72
N ASN A 186 2.80 16.86 6.50
CA ASN A 186 3.00 18.27 6.87
C ASN A 186 4.24 18.46 7.74
N GLU A 187 4.46 17.62 8.75
CA GLU A 187 5.67 17.65 9.59
C GLU A 187 6.94 17.46 8.76
N ARG A 188 6.93 16.49 7.85
CA ARG A 188 8.07 16.24 6.95
C ARG A 188 8.36 17.42 6.03
N VAL A 189 7.32 18.12 5.55
CA VAL A 189 7.49 19.33 4.72
C VAL A 189 8.17 20.44 5.51
N ILE A 190 7.82 20.62 6.80
CA ILE A 190 8.46 21.61 7.67
C ILE A 190 9.95 21.29 7.83
N VAL A 191 10.28 20.09 8.27
CA VAL A 191 11.68 19.66 8.46
C VAL A 191 12.49 19.77 7.16
N TRP A 192 11.88 19.44 6.04
CA TRP A 192 12.56 19.51 4.74
C TRP A 192 12.80 20.95 4.29
N ARG A 193 11.86 21.85 4.56
CA ARG A 193 12.01 23.29 4.30
C ARG A 193 13.18 23.87 5.09
N GLU A 194 13.24 23.60 6.40
CA GLU A 194 14.33 24.02 7.28
C GLU A 194 15.69 23.51 6.75
N ARG A 195 15.74 22.23 6.38
CA ARG A 195 16.95 21.63 5.82
C ARG A 195 17.40 22.27 4.51
N LEU A 196 16.49 22.47 3.56
CA LEU A 196 16.79 23.12 2.28
C LEU A 196 17.25 24.56 2.46
N ALA A 197 16.61 25.30 3.37
CA ALA A 197 17.02 26.68 3.69
C ALA A 197 18.46 26.71 4.22
N ALA A 198 18.79 25.82 5.17
CA ALA A 198 20.13 25.70 5.72
C ALA A 198 21.19 25.29 4.67
N GLU A 199 20.88 24.28 3.85
CA GLU A 199 21.80 23.81 2.78
C GLU A 199 22.09 24.87 1.73
N ARG A 200 21.12 25.75 1.43
CA ARG A 200 21.24 26.81 0.42
C ARG A 200 21.64 28.17 0.98
N GLY A 201 21.70 28.31 2.31
CA GLY A 201 22.00 29.58 2.97
C GLY A 201 20.95 30.68 2.70
N ILE A 202 19.67 30.30 2.59
CA ILE A 202 18.53 31.20 2.35
C ILE A 202 17.56 31.17 3.54
N SER A 203 16.60 32.11 3.56
CA SER A 203 15.50 32.03 4.52
C SER A 203 14.54 30.88 4.18
N GLU A 204 13.84 30.32 5.19
CA GLU A 204 12.79 29.33 4.98
C GLU A 204 11.66 29.88 4.08
N ASP A 205 11.39 31.18 4.13
CA ASP A 205 10.37 31.85 3.31
C ASP A 205 10.79 31.94 1.83
N ASP A 206 12.09 31.83 1.55
CA ASP A 206 12.64 31.83 0.19
C ASP A 206 12.74 30.41 -0.43
N VAL A 207 12.38 29.38 0.31
CA VAL A 207 12.32 28.01 -0.24
C VAL A 207 11.19 27.92 -1.25
N ASP A 208 11.52 27.48 -2.46
CA ASP A 208 10.59 27.38 -3.57
C ASP A 208 9.36 26.50 -3.22
N PRO A 209 8.12 27.04 -3.30
CA PRO A 209 6.90 26.30 -3.02
C PRO A 209 6.70 25.05 -3.88
N GLU A 210 7.20 25.03 -5.13
CA GLU A 210 7.11 23.86 -6.00
C GLU A 210 7.95 22.70 -5.48
N SER A 211 9.11 22.95 -4.87
CA SER A 211 9.90 21.93 -4.18
C SER A 211 9.15 21.30 -3.00
N LEU A 212 8.39 22.10 -2.23
CA LEU A 212 7.56 21.61 -1.12
C LEU A 212 6.35 20.80 -1.62
N LYS A 213 5.77 21.22 -2.73
CA LYS A 213 4.67 20.50 -3.39
C LYS A 213 5.16 19.16 -3.97
N ALA A 214 6.37 19.15 -4.56
CA ALA A 214 7.02 17.92 -5.03
C ALA A 214 7.18 16.89 -3.91
N LEU A 215 7.63 17.31 -2.72
CA LEU A 215 7.73 16.46 -1.55
C LEU A 215 6.37 15.90 -1.10
N LYS A 216 5.32 16.72 -1.07
CA LYS A 216 3.97 16.25 -0.77
C LYS A 216 3.49 15.21 -1.77
N THR A 217 3.77 15.40 -3.05
CA THR A 217 3.42 14.43 -4.11
C THR A 217 4.10 13.09 -3.90
N LEU A 218 5.36 13.08 -3.42
CA LEU A 218 6.06 11.84 -3.04
C LEU A 218 5.42 11.15 -1.84
N MET A 219 4.92 11.89 -0.87
CA MET A 219 4.44 11.34 0.40
C MET A 219 2.98 10.90 0.36
N LEU A 220 2.16 11.51 -0.47
CA LEU A 220 0.72 11.26 -0.57
C LEU A 220 0.36 10.44 -1.81
N THR A 221 -0.86 9.92 -1.84
CA THR A 221 -1.42 9.23 -3.01
C THR A 221 -2.14 10.20 -3.93
N HIS A 222 -2.22 9.87 -5.21
CA HIS A 222 -3.02 10.60 -6.19
C HIS A 222 -3.92 9.63 -6.95
N ARG A 223 -5.15 10.07 -7.28
CA ARG A 223 -6.12 9.24 -8.02
C ARG A 223 -5.52 8.64 -9.29
N ASP A 224 -4.74 9.42 -10.03
CA ASP A 224 -4.15 9.01 -11.31
C ASP A 224 -3.18 7.83 -11.17
N MET A 225 -2.52 7.66 -10.00
CA MET A 225 -1.60 6.54 -9.76
C MET A 225 -2.35 5.21 -9.84
N ILE A 226 -3.36 5.01 -9.00
CA ILE A 226 -4.12 3.74 -8.98
C ILE A 226 -5.02 3.59 -10.22
N GLN A 227 -5.50 4.71 -10.79
CA GLN A 227 -6.24 4.70 -12.04
C GLN A 227 -5.40 4.16 -13.20
N ALA A 228 -4.10 4.46 -13.22
CA ALA A 228 -3.17 3.91 -14.22
C ALA A 228 -3.11 2.38 -14.16
N THR A 229 -3.14 1.79 -12.95
CA THR A 229 -3.26 0.34 -12.77
C THR A 229 -4.57 -0.20 -13.36
N PHE A 230 -5.71 0.45 -13.09
CA PHE A 230 -7.01 0.02 -13.61
C PHE A 230 -7.02 0.05 -15.14
N THR A 231 -6.48 1.12 -15.72
CA THR A 231 -6.33 1.25 -17.17
C THR A 231 -5.42 0.17 -17.73
N ALA A 232 -4.24 -0.05 -17.13
CA ALA A 232 -3.31 -1.08 -17.58
C ALA A 232 -3.90 -2.50 -17.50
N VAL A 233 -4.70 -2.80 -16.48
CA VAL A 233 -5.42 -4.09 -16.41
C VAL A 233 -6.42 -4.22 -17.54
N ALA A 234 -7.23 -3.19 -17.78
CA ALA A 234 -8.22 -3.20 -18.87
C ALA A 234 -7.56 -3.39 -20.26
N ASP A 235 -6.46 -2.68 -20.50
CA ASP A 235 -5.75 -2.69 -21.78
C ASP A 235 -5.01 -4.01 -22.07
N ASN A 236 -4.47 -4.68 -21.03
CA ASN A 236 -3.61 -5.86 -21.21
C ASN A 236 -4.34 -7.18 -20.94
N TYR A 237 -5.36 -7.19 -20.09
CA TYR A 237 -6.05 -8.41 -19.65
C TYR A 237 -7.57 -8.34 -19.83
N GLY A 238 -8.14 -7.16 -20.07
CA GLY A 238 -9.58 -6.94 -20.16
C GLY A 238 -10.24 -6.80 -18.78
N THR A 239 -10.07 -7.78 -17.88
CA THR A 239 -10.65 -7.75 -16.53
C THR A 239 -9.63 -8.07 -15.45
N TRP A 240 -9.94 -7.70 -14.21
CA TRP A 240 -9.16 -8.10 -13.03
C TRP A 240 -9.16 -9.62 -12.81
N HIS A 241 -10.24 -10.31 -13.17
CA HIS A 241 -10.29 -11.77 -13.07
C HIS A 241 -9.44 -12.46 -14.13
N ASP A 242 -9.27 -11.86 -15.30
CA ASP A 242 -8.35 -12.37 -16.32
C ASP A 242 -6.89 -12.17 -15.87
N LEU A 243 -6.52 -10.96 -15.37
CA LEU A 243 -5.23 -10.72 -14.74
C LEU A 243 -4.94 -11.76 -13.65
N ARG A 244 -5.90 -12.03 -12.76
CA ARG A 244 -5.76 -13.02 -11.68
C ARG A 244 -5.43 -14.42 -12.21
N ARG A 245 -6.16 -14.85 -13.25
CA ARG A 245 -5.97 -16.20 -13.82
C ARG A 245 -4.69 -16.30 -14.65
N GLU A 246 -4.45 -15.33 -15.52
CA GLU A 246 -3.41 -15.41 -16.54
C GLU A 246 -2.03 -15.04 -16.00
N ALA A 247 -1.93 -14.02 -15.16
CA ALA A 247 -0.66 -13.49 -14.69
C ALA A 247 -0.33 -13.83 -13.25
N LEU A 248 -1.33 -13.96 -12.37
CA LEU A 248 -1.12 -14.27 -10.95
C LEU A 248 -1.39 -15.75 -10.62
N HIS A 249 -1.88 -16.52 -11.58
CA HIS A 249 -2.09 -17.97 -11.50
C HIS A 249 -3.01 -18.44 -10.37
N ILE A 250 -3.89 -17.56 -9.86
CA ILE A 250 -4.91 -17.92 -8.86
C ILE A 250 -6.13 -18.46 -9.57
N SER A 251 -6.42 -19.74 -9.38
CA SER A 251 -7.54 -20.45 -9.97
C SER A 251 -8.89 -19.97 -9.43
N ASP A 252 -9.96 -20.27 -10.15
CA ASP A 252 -11.33 -19.98 -9.69
C ASP A 252 -11.67 -20.74 -8.39
N ASN A 253 -11.17 -21.99 -8.24
CA ASN A 253 -11.36 -22.75 -7.02
C ASN A 253 -10.68 -22.11 -5.80
N GLN A 254 -9.47 -21.58 -5.95
CA GLN A 254 -8.78 -20.85 -4.87
C GLN A 254 -9.54 -19.57 -4.51
N LEU A 255 -10.00 -18.81 -5.50
CA LEU A 255 -10.80 -17.61 -5.27
C LEU A 255 -12.10 -17.93 -4.54
N GLU A 256 -12.84 -18.95 -4.96
CA GLU A 256 -14.12 -19.31 -4.32
C GLU A 256 -13.90 -19.85 -2.90
N ALA A 257 -12.84 -20.64 -2.65
CA ALA A 257 -12.47 -21.05 -1.29
C ALA A 257 -12.16 -19.84 -0.41
N PHE A 258 -11.41 -18.87 -0.93
CA PHE A 258 -11.10 -17.63 -0.21
C PHE A 258 -12.36 -16.79 0.04
N LYS A 259 -13.21 -16.57 -0.98
CA LYS A 259 -14.49 -15.85 -0.86
C LYS A 259 -15.41 -16.46 0.21
N SER A 260 -15.52 -17.78 0.25
CA SER A 260 -16.36 -18.46 1.26
C SER A 260 -15.87 -18.22 2.69
N HIS A 261 -14.56 -18.00 2.87
CA HIS A 261 -13.97 -17.72 4.17
C HIS A 261 -14.11 -16.25 4.57
N VAL A 262 -13.87 -15.31 3.64
CA VAL A 262 -13.75 -13.87 3.94
C VAL A 262 -15.02 -13.07 3.71
N LEU A 263 -16.01 -13.57 2.95
CA LEU A 263 -17.28 -12.86 2.72
C LEU A 263 -18.38 -13.34 3.66
N THR A 264 -19.30 -12.43 3.99
CA THR A 264 -20.54 -12.81 4.68
C THR A 264 -21.40 -13.70 3.78
N GLU A 265 -22.29 -14.50 4.39
CA GLU A 265 -23.35 -15.18 3.65
C GLU A 265 -24.28 -14.15 2.97
N LYS A 266 -24.91 -14.56 1.87
CA LYS A 266 -25.90 -13.73 1.16
C LYS A 266 -27.17 -13.59 1.93
#